data_9e3f75f82ad7e465b7d48a12dd104078
#
_entry.id   9e3f75f82ad7e465b7d48a12dd104078
#
_cell.length_a   1.000
_cell.length_b   1.000
_cell.length_c   1.000
_cell.angle_alpha   90.00
_cell.angle_beta   90.00
_cell.angle_gamma   90.00
#
_symmetry.space_group_name_H-M   'P 1'
#
loop_
_entity.id
_entity.type
_entity.pdbx_description
1 polymer ?
#
loop_
_entity_poly.entity_id
_entity_poly.type
_entity_poly.pdbx_seq_one_letter_code
_entity_poly.pdbx_strand_id
1 'polypeptide(L)'
;MLYDLYRKQKTSPQKAMEGQFLFGIYRLEEWKGLVEAFGFSPGTLVELDHMDQSRTLHKLDSYYGYCFGFVHPLKVRKEAAAGIGLYCRQREVILISENTDQLLDFFRLLQQLPGAQLLKKHKEEHDQLEDLIEELDNDVLNDNLQNFNQRITGIRNRIRYLLQYDEQFSDVCEELLEDENDLFAREQLHHLRICSDRVERLGQHTRTLRDYSVQVRESYQAQVDIRLNRMMYIFTIVTVIFLPLTLIVGWYGMNFTGMPELHWRYGYPFVIILSLVSIGICVWSIYRKRIRK
;
A
#
# COMPACT_ATOMS: atom_id res chain seq x y z
N MET A 1 -35.83 -2.00 -9.29
CA MET A 1 -36.54 -3.22 -8.88
C MET A 1 -36.71 -3.15 -7.37
N LEU A 2 -37.93 -3.04 -6.86
CA LEU A 2 -38.24 -2.94 -5.42
C LEU A 2 -38.52 -4.33 -4.86
N TYR A 3 -37.87 -4.67 -3.74
CA TYR A 3 -38.08 -5.93 -3.04
C TYR A 3 -38.61 -5.63 -1.62
N ASP A 4 -39.68 -6.30 -1.23
CA ASP A 4 -40.08 -6.38 0.16
C ASP A 4 -39.27 -7.49 0.85
N LEU A 5 -38.36 -7.12 1.75
CA LEU A 5 -37.51 -8.07 2.47
C LEU A 5 -38.28 -8.99 3.41
N TYR A 6 -39.42 -8.53 3.93
CA TYR A 6 -40.25 -9.34 4.84
C TYR A 6 -41.02 -10.41 4.10
N ARG A 7 -41.52 -10.10 2.89
CA ARG A 7 -42.33 -11.04 2.08
C ARG A 7 -41.54 -11.76 0.99
N LYS A 8 -40.26 -11.40 0.79
CA LYS A 8 -39.39 -11.91 -0.29
C LYS A 8 -40.04 -11.81 -1.70
N GLN A 9 -40.86 -10.79 -1.93
CA GLN A 9 -41.57 -10.58 -3.20
C GLN A 9 -41.25 -9.23 -3.83
N LYS A 10 -41.28 -9.19 -5.15
CA LYS A 10 -41.21 -7.94 -5.91
C LYS A 10 -42.45 -7.10 -5.63
N THR A 11 -42.28 -5.84 -5.25
CA THR A 11 -43.36 -4.89 -5.02
C THR A 11 -43.24 -3.65 -5.90
N SER A 12 -44.32 -2.89 -6.08
CA SER A 12 -44.23 -1.60 -6.80
C SER A 12 -44.14 -0.43 -5.83
N PRO A 13 -43.55 0.70 -6.21
CA PRO A 13 -43.42 1.88 -5.34
C PRO A 13 -44.74 2.39 -4.74
N GLN A 14 -45.83 2.17 -5.45
CA GLN A 14 -47.19 2.59 -5.02
C GLN A 14 -47.83 1.68 -4.00
N LYS A 15 -47.31 0.48 -3.72
CA LYS A 15 -47.83 -0.50 -2.79
C LYS A 15 -47.02 -0.67 -1.50
N ALA A 16 -46.12 0.22 -1.23
CA ALA A 16 -45.38 0.26 0.05
C ALA A 16 -46.34 0.67 1.16
N MET A 17 -46.93 -0.30 1.82
CA MET A 17 -47.82 -0.07 2.99
C MET A 17 -46.97 0.34 4.20
N GLU A 18 -47.48 1.24 5.03
CA GLU A 18 -46.92 1.61 6.31
C GLU A 18 -46.57 0.33 7.13
N GLY A 19 -45.29 0.16 7.42
CA GLY A 19 -44.81 -0.92 8.26
C GLY A 19 -43.82 -1.92 7.61
N GLN A 20 -43.58 -1.84 6.31
CA GLN A 20 -42.70 -2.77 5.58
C GLN A 20 -41.31 -2.17 5.37
N PHE A 21 -40.27 -3.02 5.49
CA PHE A 21 -38.90 -2.63 5.14
C PHE A 21 -38.69 -2.85 3.64
N LEU A 22 -38.46 -1.77 2.92
CA LEU A 22 -38.31 -1.77 1.47
C LEU A 22 -36.85 -1.78 1.09
N PHE A 23 -36.51 -2.64 0.17
CA PHE A 23 -35.18 -2.71 -0.42
C PHE A 23 -35.27 -2.50 -1.93
N GLY A 24 -34.59 -1.47 -2.42
CA GLY A 24 -34.61 -1.11 -3.84
C GLY A 24 -33.25 -1.32 -4.49
N ILE A 25 -33.24 -1.86 -5.70
CA ILE A 25 -32.07 -1.92 -6.58
C ILE A 25 -32.43 -1.24 -7.90
N TYR A 26 -31.68 -0.23 -8.26
CA TYR A 26 -31.89 0.55 -9.48
C TYR A 26 -30.60 0.72 -10.26
N ARG A 27 -30.74 0.86 -11.59
CA ARG A 27 -29.67 1.40 -12.42
C ARG A 27 -29.61 2.90 -12.27
N LEU A 28 -28.43 3.49 -12.42
CA LEU A 28 -28.26 4.93 -12.30
C LEU A 28 -29.18 5.70 -13.25
N GLU A 29 -29.35 5.24 -14.50
CA GLU A 29 -30.24 5.85 -15.47
C GLU A 29 -31.73 5.81 -15.07
N GLU A 30 -32.18 4.68 -14.51
CA GLU A 30 -33.55 4.53 -13.98
C GLU A 30 -33.78 5.43 -12.78
N TRP A 31 -32.75 5.55 -11.92
CA TRP A 31 -32.82 6.33 -10.69
C TRP A 31 -32.95 7.84 -10.95
N LYS A 32 -32.28 8.36 -11.98
CA LYS A 32 -32.39 9.76 -12.39
C LYS A 32 -33.84 10.24 -12.58
N GLY A 33 -34.71 9.36 -13.03
CA GLY A 33 -36.15 9.65 -13.19
C GLY A 33 -37.01 9.44 -11.95
N LEU A 34 -36.46 8.83 -10.90
CA LEU A 34 -37.21 8.39 -9.72
C LEU A 34 -36.85 9.14 -8.44
N VAL A 35 -35.68 9.76 -8.37
CA VAL A 35 -35.13 10.38 -7.15
C VAL A 35 -36.11 11.39 -6.50
N GLU A 36 -36.71 12.26 -7.27
CA GLU A 36 -37.70 13.22 -6.79
C GLU A 36 -39.01 12.55 -6.35
N ALA A 37 -39.47 11.52 -7.07
CA ALA A 37 -40.67 10.76 -6.73
C ALA A 37 -40.53 10.04 -5.38
N PHE A 38 -39.30 9.66 -5.00
CA PHE A 38 -38.99 9.11 -3.68
C PHE A 38 -38.73 10.19 -2.61
N GLY A 39 -38.76 11.49 -3.00
CA GLY A 39 -38.57 12.62 -2.08
C GLY A 39 -37.13 12.82 -1.63
N PHE A 40 -36.14 12.36 -2.41
CA PHE A 40 -34.72 12.64 -2.18
C PHE A 40 -34.26 13.88 -2.96
N SER A 41 -33.19 14.51 -2.52
CA SER A 41 -32.68 15.73 -3.16
C SER A 41 -32.08 15.42 -4.53
N PRO A 42 -32.44 16.16 -5.60
CA PRO A 42 -31.81 16.03 -6.92
C PRO A 42 -30.28 16.30 -6.91
N GLY A 43 -29.80 17.08 -5.94
CA GLY A 43 -28.36 17.37 -5.79
C GLY A 43 -27.50 16.12 -5.60
N THR A 44 -28.05 15.07 -5.00
CA THR A 44 -27.35 13.79 -4.80
C THR A 44 -27.06 13.04 -6.10
N LEU A 45 -27.79 13.33 -7.19
CA LEU A 45 -27.53 12.74 -8.51
C LEU A 45 -26.19 13.19 -9.09
N VAL A 46 -25.78 14.44 -8.84
CA VAL A 46 -24.50 14.97 -9.31
C VAL A 46 -23.34 14.21 -8.67
N GLU A 47 -23.48 13.87 -7.40
CA GLU A 47 -22.47 13.09 -6.69
C GLU A 47 -22.42 11.64 -7.20
N LEU A 48 -23.56 11.03 -7.48
CA LEU A 48 -23.63 9.70 -8.07
C LEU A 48 -23.01 9.63 -9.47
N ASP A 49 -23.25 10.63 -10.31
CA ASP A 49 -22.67 10.68 -11.66
C ASP A 49 -21.15 10.81 -11.66
N HIS A 50 -20.58 11.38 -10.59
CA HIS A 50 -19.15 11.59 -10.46
C HIS A 50 -18.45 10.58 -9.53
N MET A 51 -19.18 9.64 -8.92
CA MET A 51 -18.61 8.73 -7.93
C MET A 51 -17.42 7.94 -8.47
N ASP A 52 -17.49 7.39 -9.70
CA ASP A 52 -16.42 6.58 -10.29
C ASP A 52 -15.20 7.42 -10.72
N GLN A 53 -15.35 8.73 -10.89
CA GLN A 53 -14.28 9.68 -11.22
C GLN A 53 -13.67 10.32 -9.97
N SER A 54 -14.33 10.18 -8.81
CA SER A 54 -13.87 10.71 -7.53
C SER A 54 -12.63 9.98 -7.02
N ARG A 55 -11.77 10.70 -6.29
CA ARG A 55 -10.71 10.09 -5.48
C ARG A 55 -11.24 9.49 -4.18
N THR A 56 -12.45 9.85 -3.80
CA THR A 56 -13.12 9.33 -2.62
C THR A 56 -13.69 7.96 -2.95
N LEU A 57 -13.34 6.93 -2.17
CA LEU A 57 -13.81 5.55 -2.36
C LEU A 57 -15.12 5.30 -1.63
N HIS A 58 -15.30 5.93 -0.48
CA HIS A 58 -16.49 5.83 0.33
C HIS A 58 -16.88 7.20 0.84
N LYS A 59 -18.16 7.47 0.88
CA LYS A 59 -18.74 8.70 1.44
C LYS A 59 -20.15 8.39 1.91
N LEU A 60 -20.52 8.90 3.07
CA LEU A 60 -21.89 8.93 3.54
C LEU A 60 -22.13 10.30 4.19
N ASP A 61 -23.22 10.93 3.86
CA ASP A 61 -23.66 12.20 4.45
C ASP A 61 -25.07 12.05 4.98
N SER A 62 -25.35 12.64 6.14
CA SER A 62 -26.68 12.73 6.69
C SER A 62 -27.43 13.94 6.12
N TYR A 63 -28.63 13.68 5.63
CA TYR A 63 -29.58 14.67 5.15
C TYR A 63 -30.82 14.64 6.03
N TYR A 64 -31.66 15.68 5.94
CA TYR A 64 -32.89 15.70 6.73
C TYR A 64 -33.80 14.52 6.38
N GLY A 65 -33.87 13.53 7.33
CA GLY A 65 -34.70 12.34 7.23
C GLY A 65 -34.14 11.18 6.39
N TYR A 66 -32.90 11.25 5.89
CA TYR A 66 -32.23 10.14 5.21
C TYR A 66 -30.72 10.31 5.20
N CYS A 67 -29.98 9.23 4.99
CA CYS A 67 -28.56 9.25 4.67
C CYS A 67 -28.37 8.93 3.18
N PHE A 68 -27.40 9.58 2.56
CA PHE A 68 -27.00 9.37 1.18
C PHE A 68 -25.47 9.21 1.09
N GLY A 69 -25.04 8.33 0.26
CA GLY A 69 -23.61 8.15 0.02
C GLY A 69 -23.30 7.14 -1.08
N PHE A 70 -22.03 6.81 -1.20
CA PHE A 70 -21.58 5.76 -2.11
C PHE A 70 -20.41 4.97 -1.51
N VAL A 71 -20.30 3.72 -1.94
CA VAL A 71 -19.27 2.78 -1.52
C VAL A 71 -18.68 2.11 -2.76
N HIS A 72 -17.35 2.07 -2.86
CA HIS A 72 -16.69 1.29 -3.90
C HIS A 72 -16.24 -0.05 -3.31
N PRO A 73 -16.52 -1.17 -3.97
CA PRO A 73 -15.96 -2.46 -3.59
C PRO A 73 -14.44 -2.45 -3.71
N LEU A 74 -13.74 -3.18 -2.83
CA LEU A 74 -12.29 -3.29 -2.88
C LEU A 74 -11.83 -3.83 -4.24
N LYS A 75 -11.02 -3.06 -4.97
CA LYS A 75 -10.48 -3.43 -6.29
C LYS A 75 -9.32 -4.40 -6.10
N VAL A 76 -9.59 -5.69 -6.20
CA VAL A 76 -8.57 -6.74 -6.26
C VAL A 76 -8.27 -7.01 -7.74
N ARG A 77 -7.07 -6.62 -8.21
CA ARG A 77 -6.62 -6.73 -9.63
C ARG A 77 -7.56 -6.01 -10.63
N LYS A 78 -7.06 -5.06 -11.37
CA LYS A 78 -7.54 -4.37 -12.60
C LYS A 78 -9.03 -4.51 -13.04
N GLU A 79 -9.89 -5.12 -12.26
CA GLU A 79 -11.32 -5.16 -12.52
C GLU A 79 -11.94 -3.83 -12.11
N ALA A 80 -12.57 -3.17 -13.06
CA ALA A 80 -13.33 -1.96 -12.81
C ALA A 80 -14.60 -2.36 -12.04
N ALA A 81 -14.56 -2.32 -10.71
CA ALA A 81 -15.77 -2.42 -9.91
C ALA A 81 -16.45 -1.05 -9.93
N ALA A 82 -17.69 -1.01 -10.41
CA ALA A 82 -18.50 0.19 -10.38
C ALA A 82 -18.85 0.58 -8.93
N GLY A 83 -18.94 1.86 -8.64
CA GLY A 83 -19.40 2.37 -7.36
C GLY A 83 -20.85 1.97 -7.10
N ILE A 84 -21.21 1.88 -5.82
CA ILE A 84 -22.55 1.59 -5.36
C ILE A 84 -23.07 2.80 -4.60
N GLY A 85 -24.05 3.50 -5.15
CA GLY A 85 -24.78 4.55 -4.46
C GLY A 85 -25.76 3.95 -3.44
N LEU A 86 -25.88 4.60 -2.30
CA LEU A 86 -26.69 4.17 -1.16
C LEU A 86 -27.59 5.30 -0.69
N TYR A 87 -28.89 5.02 -0.58
CA TYR A 87 -29.83 5.87 0.16
C TYR A 87 -30.46 5.05 1.28
N CYS A 88 -30.42 5.56 2.49
CA CYS A 88 -31.01 4.94 3.67
C CYS A 88 -32.05 5.87 4.30
N ARG A 89 -33.25 5.37 4.54
CA ARG A 89 -34.32 5.98 5.31
C ARG A 89 -34.85 4.95 6.31
N GLN A 90 -35.63 5.37 7.31
CA GLN A 90 -36.09 4.53 8.44
C GLN A 90 -36.59 3.11 8.09
N ARG A 91 -37.12 2.91 6.86
CA ARG A 91 -37.63 1.60 6.38
C ARG A 91 -37.27 1.33 4.93
N GLU A 92 -36.41 2.10 4.37
CA GLU A 92 -36.04 2.01 2.97
C GLU A 92 -34.53 2.03 2.80
N VAL A 93 -34.01 1.07 2.08
CA VAL A 93 -32.60 1.04 1.63
C VAL A 93 -32.62 0.87 0.12
N ILE A 94 -32.01 1.83 -0.57
CA ILE A 94 -31.95 1.85 -2.03
C ILE A 94 -30.49 1.81 -2.44
N LEU A 95 -30.15 0.84 -3.26
CA LEU A 95 -28.83 0.69 -3.86
C LEU A 95 -28.88 0.99 -5.34
N ILE A 96 -27.89 1.75 -5.82
CA ILE A 96 -27.80 2.23 -7.18
C ILE A 96 -26.43 1.91 -7.74
N SER A 97 -26.36 1.29 -8.93
CA SER A 97 -25.10 1.05 -9.63
C SER A 97 -25.34 0.95 -11.13
N GLU A 98 -24.29 1.20 -11.91
CA GLU A 98 -24.32 0.92 -13.34
C GLU A 98 -24.37 -0.58 -13.63
N ASN A 99 -23.80 -1.41 -12.75
CA ASN A 99 -23.76 -2.87 -12.87
C ASN A 99 -24.70 -3.53 -11.86
N THR A 100 -25.94 -3.81 -12.28
CA THR A 100 -26.96 -4.45 -11.44
C THR A 100 -26.63 -5.89 -11.06
N ASP A 101 -25.80 -6.61 -11.83
CA ASP A 101 -25.44 -7.99 -11.52
C ASP A 101 -24.48 -8.04 -10.32
N GLN A 102 -23.55 -7.09 -10.23
CA GLN A 102 -22.69 -6.91 -9.06
C GLN A 102 -23.51 -6.56 -7.80
N LEU A 103 -24.56 -5.75 -7.95
CA LEU A 103 -25.46 -5.44 -6.83
C LEU A 103 -26.25 -6.65 -6.36
N LEU A 104 -26.73 -7.48 -7.27
CA LEU A 104 -27.45 -8.72 -6.92
C LEU A 104 -26.52 -9.71 -6.22
N ASP A 105 -25.28 -9.82 -6.64
CA ASP A 105 -24.28 -10.66 -5.98
C ASP A 105 -23.88 -10.10 -4.63
N PHE A 106 -23.71 -8.79 -4.50
CA PHE A 106 -23.48 -8.10 -3.23
C PHE A 106 -24.67 -8.30 -2.27
N PHE A 107 -25.90 -8.21 -2.77
CA PHE A 107 -27.11 -8.45 -1.98
C PHE A 107 -27.26 -9.91 -1.54
N ARG A 108 -26.97 -10.87 -2.41
CA ARG A 108 -26.91 -12.30 -2.05
C ARG A 108 -25.87 -12.57 -0.99
N LEU A 109 -24.74 -11.89 -1.08
CA LEU A 109 -23.66 -11.92 -0.11
C LEU A 109 -24.10 -11.38 1.25
N LEU A 110 -24.81 -10.23 1.29
CA LEU A 110 -25.36 -9.64 2.51
C LEU A 110 -26.44 -10.52 3.16
N GLN A 111 -27.24 -11.23 2.36
CA GLN A 111 -28.28 -12.15 2.89
C GLN A 111 -27.69 -13.44 3.49
N GLN A 112 -26.56 -13.92 2.98
CA GLN A 112 -25.98 -15.20 3.39
C GLN A 112 -25.06 -15.10 4.60
N LEU A 113 -24.38 -13.96 4.81
CA LEU A 113 -23.43 -13.77 5.91
C LEU A 113 -23.26 -12.26 6.22
N PRO A 114 -23.85 -11.75 7.29
CA PRO A 114 -23.68 -10.35 7.65
C PRO A 114 -22.21 -10.02 7.92
N GLY A 115 -21.61 -9.21 7.09
CA GLY A 115 -20.27 -8.61 7.27
C GLY A 115 -19.05 -9.52 7.08
N ALA A 116 -19.18 -10.84 7.14
CA ALA A 116 -18.04 -11.74 7.17
C ALA A 116 -17.31 -11.90 5.81
N GLN A 117 -18.02 -11.84 4.69
CA GLN A 117 -17.40 -12.06 3.37
C GLN A 117 -16.78 -10.79 2.75
N LEU A 118 -17.32 -9.60 3.02
CA LEU A 118 -16.68 -8.33 2.65
C LEU A 118 -15.31 -8.21 3.31
N LEU A 119 -15.26 -8.51 4.60
CA LEU A 119 -14.03 -8.51 5.38
C LEU A 119 -13.07 -9.65 5.00
N LYS A 120 -13.57 -10.75 4.41
CA LYS A 120 -12.74 -11.87 3.98
C LYS A 120 -11.83 -11.49 2.80
N LYS A 121 -12.37 -10.87 1.75
CA LYS A 121 -11.55 -10.37 0.63
C LYS A 121 -10.51 -9.35 1.10
N HIS A 122 -10.88 -8.52 2.03
CA HIS A 122 -10.00 -7.52 2.62
C HIS A 122 -8.83 -8.19 3.36
N LYS A 123 -9.15 -9.20 4.18
CA LYS A 123 -8.14 -9.99 4.88
C LYS A 123 -7.21 -10.73 3.91
N GLU A 124 -7.75 -11.34 2.85
CA GLU A 124 -6.93 -12.01 1.82
C GLU A 124 -5.94 -11.05 1.14
N GLU A 125 -6.32 -9.78 0.94
CA GLU A 125 -5.41 -8.76 0.39
C GLU A 125 -4.30 -8.39 1.37
N HIS A 126 -4.61 -8.32 2.68
CA HIS A 126 -3.60 -8.11 3.73
C HIS A 126 -2.60 -9.26 3.79
N ASP A 127 -3.09 -10.51 3.84
CA ASP A 127 -2.27 -11.71 3.90
C ASP A 127 -1.32 -11.75 2.68
N GLN A 128 -1.81 -11.43 1.47
CA GLN A 128 -0.98 -11.36 0.27
C GLN A 128 0.08 -10.24 0.32
N LEU A 129 -0.24 -9.09 0.91
CA LEU A 129 0.73 -8.00 1.06
C LEU A 129 1.80 -8.34 2.07
N GLU A 130 1.44 -8.99 3.16
CA GLU A 130 2.37 -9.48 4.17
C GLU A 130 3.37 -10.48 3.57
N ASP A 131 2.88 -11.48 2.84
CA ASP A 131 3.71 -12.45 2.12
C ASP A 131 4.70 -11.77 1.16
N LEU A 132 4.23 -10.76 0.39
CA LEU A 132 5.09 -10.02 -0.54
C LEU A 132 6.17 -9.18 0.16
N ILE A 133 5.87 -8.62 1.33
CA ILE A 133 6.83 -7.86 2.12
C ILE A 133 7.86 -8.81 2.73
N GLU A 134 7.43 -9.95 3.27
CA GLU A 134 8.30 -10.98 3.84
C GLU A 134 9.24 -11.58 2.77
N GLU A 135 8.72 -11.89 1.57
CA GLU A 135 9.55 -12.34 0.46
C GLU A 135 10.61 -11.31 0.09
N LEU A 136 10.24 -10.03 0.06
CA LEU A 136 11.16 -8.94 -0.26
C LEU A 136 12.21 -8.73 0.84
N ASP A 137 11.86 -8.87 2.11
CA ASP A 137 12.79 -8.82 3.23
C ASP A 137 13.79 -9.97 3.19
N ASN A 138 13.31 -11.18 2.92
CA ASN A 138 14.17 -12.35 2.74
C ASN A 138 15.14 -12.18 1.56
N ASP A 139 14.70 -11.58 0.44
CA ASP A 139 15.57 -11.26 -0.68
C ASP A 139 16.69 -10.28 -0.26
N VAL A 140 16.36 -9.25 0.53
CA VAL A 140 17.33 -8.28 1.06
C VAL A 140 18.35 -8.97 1.98
N LEU A 141 17.91 -9.85 2.88
CA LEU A 141 18.78 -10.61 3.78
C LEU A 141 19.72 -11.55 3.02
N ASN A 142 19.27 -12.14 1.92
CA ASN A 142 20.06 -13.02 1.05
C ASN A 142 20.90 -12.28 0.00
N ASP A 143 21.03 -10.96 0.13
CA ASP A 143 21.81 -10.11 -0.80
C ASP A 143 21.28 -10.09 -2.25
N ASN A 144 20.00 -10.47 -2.46
CA ASN A 144 19.31 -10.41 -3.74
C ASN A 144 18.58 -9.08 -3.89
N LEU A 145 19.29 -8.06 -4.35
CA LEU A 145 18.76 -6.69 -4.44
C LEU A 145 18.15 -6.34 -5.80
N GLN A 146 17.90 -7.34 -6.66
CA GLN A 146 17.36 -7.09 -8.00
C GLN A 146 15.92 -6.57 -7.95
N ASN A 147 15.67 -5.53 -8.74
CA ASN A 147 14.33 -4.92 -8.88
C ASN A 147 13.66 -4.47 -7.57
N PHE A 148 14.43 -4.35 -6.47
CA PHE A 148 13.88 -3.98 -5.16
C PHE A 148 13.02 -2.72 -5.22
N ASN A 149 13.52 -1.64 -5.84
CA ASN A 149 12.81 -0.35 -5.89
C ASN A 149 11.45 -0.45 -6.62
N GLN A 150 11.36 -1.30 -7.65
CA GLN A 150 10.11 -1.51 -8.37
C GLN A 150 9.11 -2.31 -7.53
N ARG A 151 9.57 -3.38 -6.87
CA ARG A 151 8.74 -4.24 -6.02
C ARG A 151 8.21 -3.48 -4.81
N ILE A 152 9.08 -2.79 -4.06
CA ILE A 152 8.67 -2.04 -2.87
C ILE A 152 7.73 -0.89 -3.22
N THR A 153 7.92 -0.23 -4.38
CA THR A 153 7.00 0.81 -4.85
C THR A 153 5.62 0.25 -5.15
N GLY A 154 5.54 -0.92 -5.79
CA GLY A 154 4.28 -1.62 -6.05
C GLY A 154 3.53 -1.97 -4.75
N ILE A 155 4.23 -2.55 -3.77
CA ILE A 155 3.69 -2.89 -2.46
C ILE A 155 3.18 -1.62 -1.75
N ARG A 156 3.98 -0.56 -1.68
CA ARG A 156 3.60 0.70 -1.01
C ARG A 156 2.40 1.39 -1.66
N ASN A 157 2.23 1.28 -2.97
CA ASN A 157 1.06 1.82 -3.65
C ASN A 157 -0.21 1.03 -3.28
N ARG A 158 -0.12 -0.30 -3.15
CA ARG A 158 -1.24 -1.14 -2.68
C ARG A 158 -1.59 -0.83 -1.23
N ILE A 159 -0.60 -0.72 -0.34
CA ILE A 159 -0.81 -0.35 1.07
C ILE A 159 -1.49 1.02 1.17
N ARG A 160 -1.05 2.02 0.39
CA ARG A 160 -1.67 3.35 0.39
C ARG A 160 -3.13 3.31 -0.03
N TYR A 161 -3.44 2.51 -1.04
CA TYR A 161 -4.82 2.31 -1.48
C TYR A 161 -5.68 1.67 -0.38
N LEU A 162 -5.16 0.64 0.30
CA LEU A 162 -5.85 0.01 1.42
C LEU A 162 -6.05 0.96 2.60
N LEU A 163 -5.03 1.74 2.97
CA LEU A 163 -5.16 2.74 4.03
C LEU A 163 -6.28 3.74 3.74
N GLN A 164 -6.30 4.27 2.52
CA GLN A 164 -7.36 5.20 2.12
C GLN A 164 -8.73 4.52 2.14
N TYR A 165 -8.81 3.25 1.73
CA TYR A 165 -10.03 2.47 1.76
C TYR A 165 -10.52 2.27 3.20
N ASP A 166 -9.65 1.84 4.10
CA ASP A 166 -9.97 1.58 5.50
C ASP A 166 -10.41 2.84 6.25
N GLU A 167 -9.70 3.96 6.03
CA GLU A 167 -10.03 5.23 6.66
C GLU A 167 -11.42 5.71 6.24
N GLN A 168 -11.68 5.77 4.94
CA GLN A 168 -13.00 6.23 4.45
C GLN A 168 -14.13 5.25 4.78
N PHE A 169 -13.85 3.95 4.89
CA PHE A 169 -14.85 2.98 5.31
C PHE A 169 -15.15 3.08 6.81
N SER A 170 -14.15 3.42 7.61
CA SER A 170 -14.35 3.75 9.03
C SER A 170 -15.25 4.97 9.20
N ASP A 171 -14.98 6.04 8.42
CA ASP A 171 -15.79 7.27 8.43
C ASP A 171 -17.26 6.97 8.13
N VAL A 172 -17.54 6.12 7.13
CA VAL A 172 -18.91 5.66 6.81
C VAL A 172 -19.54 4.89 7.96
N CYS A 173 -18.77 4.04 8.64
CA CYS A 173 -19.28 3.30 9.81
C CYS A 173 -19.58 4.24 10.98
N GLU A 174 -18.77 5.25 11.22
CA GLU A 174 -18.97 6.26 12.26
C GLU A 174 -20.23 7.08 11.99
N GLU A 175 -20.41 7.59 10.77
CA GLU A 175 -21.59 8.33 10.35
C GLU A 175 -22.88 7.52 10.53
N LEU A 176 -22.83 6.20 10.20
CA LEU A 176 -23.97 5.31 10.44
C LEU A 176 -24.25 5.06 11.93
N LEU A 177 -23.21 5.10 12.78
CA LEU A 177 -23.33 4.90 14.22
C LEU A 177 -23.84 6.14 14.96
N GLU A 178 -23.56 7.34 14.44
CA GLU A 178 -24.09 8.60 14.96
C GLU A 178 -25.61 8.67 14.83
N ASP A 179 -26.15 8.04 13.79
CA ASP A 179 -27.59 7.85 13.54
C ASP A 179 -28.42 9.12 13.78
N GLU A 180 -27.95 10.27 13.28
CA GLU A 180 -28.59 11.60 13.47
C GLU A 180 -30.09 11.63 13.15
N ASN A 181 -30.55 10.72 12.32
CA ASN A 181 -31.93 10.63 11.86
C ASN A 181 -32.79 9.56 12.56
N ASP A 182 -32.25 8.90 13.62
CA ASP A 182 -32.91 7.77 14.31
C ASP A 182 -33.38 6.67 13.34
N LEU A 183 -32.54 6.29 12.37
CA LEU A 183 -32.89 5.35 11.31
C LEU A 183 -32.82 3.90 11.78
N PHE A 184 -31.99 3.60 12.78
CA PHE A 184 -31.63 2.24 13.16
C PHE A 184 -32.19 1.87 14.54
N ALA A 185 -32.62 0.61 14.68
CA ALA A 185 -32.96 0.05 15.98
C ALA A 185 -31.68 -0.24 16.80
N ARG A 186 -31.76 -0.24 18.13
CA ARG A 186 -30.62 -0.49 19.03
C ARG A 186 -29.86 -1.77 18.72
N GLU A 187 -30.56 -2.82 18.28
CA GLU A 187 -29.96 -4.10 17.92
C GLU A 187 -29.12 -3.96 16.62
N GLN A 188 -29.58 -3.18 15.66
CA GLN A 188 -28.87 -2.89 14.40
C GLN A 188 -27.60 -2.06 14.66
N LEU A 189 -27.71 -1.03 15.50
CA LEU A 189 -26.55 -0.23 15.94
C LEU A 189 -25.51 -1.09 16.66
N HIS A 190 -25.90 -2.09 17.45
CA HIS A 190 -24.97 -3.02 18.06
C HIS A 190 -24.19 -3.83 17.01
N HIS A 191 -24.87 -4.37 16.00
CA HIS A 191 -24.21 -5.08 14.91
C HIS A 191 -23.29 -4.17 14.08
N LEU A 192 -23.72 -2.94 13.83
CA LEU A 192 -22.91 -1.95 13.12
C LEU A 192 -21.64 -1.61 13.88
N ARG A 193 -21.74 -1.45 15.21
CA ARG A 193 -20.57 -1.23 16.08
C ARG A 193 -19.56 -2.37 15.97
N ILE A 194 -20.01 -3.63 16.00
CA ILE A 194 -19.12 -4.79 15.80
C ILE A 194 -18.45 -4.75 14.43
N CYS A 195 -19.15 -4.27 13.40
CA CYS A 195 -18.58 -4.09 12.07
C CYS A 195 -17.51 -2.98 12.05
N SER A 196 -17.81 -1.83 12.62
CA SER A 196 -16.89 -0.70 12.78
C SER A 196 -15.60 -1.11 13.51
N ASP A 197 -15.71 -1.80 14.64
CA ASP A 197 -14.56 -2.33 15.39
C ASP A 197 -13.67 -3.29 14.57
N ARG A 198 -14.28 -4.03 13.62
CA ARG A 198 -13.51 -4.91 12.72
C ARG A 198 -12.80 -4.13 11.63
N VAL A 199 -13.44 -3.12 11.07
CA VAL A 199 -12.84 -2.22 10.07
C VAL A 199 -11.65 -1.48 10.67
N GLU A 200 -11.82 -0.94 11.87
CA GLU A 200 -10.75 -0.26 12.59
C GLU A 200 -9.53 -1.18 12.81
N ARG A 201 -9.75 -2.45 13.22
CA ARG A 201 -8.66 -3.43 13.37
C ARG A 201 -7.95 -3.72 12.04
N LEU A 202 -8.69 -3.78 10.92
CA LEU A 202 -8.09 -3.93 9.59
C LEU A 202 -7.23 -2.72 9.23
N GLY A 203 -7.71 -1.50 9.48
CA GLY A 203 -6.95 -0.27 9.28
C GLY A 203 -5.66 -0.23 10.11
N GLN A 204 -5.72 -0.68 11.37
CA GLN A 204 -4.54 -0.81 12.22
C GLN A 204 -3.53 -1.83 11.64
N HIS A 205 -4.01 -2.96 11.12
CA HIS A 205 -3.15 -3.95 10.45
C HIS A 205 -2.49 -3.37 9.19
N THR A 206 -3.24 -2.62 8.38
CA THR A 206 -2.67 -1.92 7.20
C THR A 206 -1.57 -0.93 7.59
N ARG A 207 -1.71 -0.22 8.71
CA ARG A 207 -0.66 0.66 9.26
C ARG A 207 0.60 -0.14 9.65
N THR A 208 0.43 -1.30 10.27
CA THR A 208 1.55 -2.20 10.60
C THR A 208 2.28 -2.66 9.34
N LEU A 209 1.57 -3.07 8.28
CA LEU A 209 2.17 -3.44 6.99
C LEU A 209 2.93 -2.26 6.35
N ARG A 210 2.41 -1.04 6.47
CA ARG A 210 3.12 0.17 6.03
C ARG A 210 4.46 0.31 6.75
N ASP A 211 4.44 0.20 8.07
CA ASP A 211 5.64 0.37 8.89
C ASP A 211 6.66 -0.75 8.61
N TYR A 212 6.20 -1.99 8.43
CA TYR A 212 7.04 -3.09 7.99
C TYR A 212 7.68 -2.82 6.61
N SER A 213 6.93 -2.28 5.65
CA SER A 213 7.47 -1.90 4.34
C SER A 213 8.55 -0.81 4.41
N VAL A 214 8.47 0.09 5.42
CA VAL A 214 9.52 1.09 5.70
C VAL A 214 10.75 0.41 6.26
N GLN A 215 10.59 -0.49 7.22
CA GLN A 215 11.70 -1.24 7.82
C GLN A 215 12.49 -2.06 6.80
N VAL A 216 11.79 -2.76 5.90
CA VAL A 216 12.45 -3.51 4.80
C VAL A 216 13.25 -2.59 3.88
N ARG A 217 12.74 -1.38 3.60
CA ARG A 217 13.47 -0.38 2.83
C ARG A 217 14.74 0.11 3.56
N GLU A 218 14.67 0.30 4.87
CA GLU A 218 15.83 0.69 5.68
C GLU A 218 16.87 -0.43 5.69
N SER A 219 16.45 -1.69 5.82
CA SER A 219 17.31 -2.87 5.70
C SER A 219 18.02 -2.92 4.34
N TYR A 220 17.29 -2.66 3.25
CA TYR A 220 17.87 -2.56 1.92
C TYR A 220 18.93 -1.46 1.81
N GLN A 221 18.66 -0.27 2.35
CA GLN A 221 19.63 0.84 2.35
C GLN A 221 20.89 0.44 3.14
N ALA A 222 20.74 -0.19 4.29
CA ALA A 222 21.85 -0.68 5.09
C ALA A 222 22.71 -1.69 4.31
N GLN A 223 22.10 -2.62 3.57
CA GLN A 223 22.84 -3.57 2.72
C GLN A 223 23.58 -2.89 1.58
N VAL A 224 22.96 -1.90 0.93
CA VAL A 224 23.62 -1.09 -0.11
C VAL A 224 24.83 -0.35 0.47
N ASP A 225 24.71 0.24 1.65
CA ASP A 225 25.80 0.95 2.33
C ASP A 225 26.95 0.01 2.72
N ILE A 226 26.63 -1.20 3.18
CA ILE A 226 27.63 -2.25 3.45
C ILE A 226 28.40 -2.60 2.17
N ARG A 227 27.71 -2.77 1.04
CA ARG A 227 28.36 -3.03 -0.26
C ARG A 227 29.25 -1.88 -0.70
N LEU A 228 28.77 -0.64 -0.61
CA LEU A 228 29.55 0.56 -0.94
C LEU A 228 30.79 0.67 -0.07
N ASN A 229 30.66 0.47 1.24
CA ASN A 229 31.79 0.48 2.17
C ASN A 229 32.81 -0.61 1.84
N ARG A 230 32.35 -1.81 1.45
CA ARG A 230 33.23 -2.90 1.01
C ARG A 230 33.99 -2.53 -0.27
N MET A 231 33.33 -1.93 -1.26
CA MET A 231 33.99 -1.45 -2.48
C MET A 231 35.01 -0.35 -2.18
N MET A 232 34.63 0.64 -1.37
CA MET A 232 35.55 1.71 -0.93
C MET A 232 36.76 1.14 -0.20
N TYR A 233 36.60 0.13 0.64
CA TYR A 233 37.68 -0.53 1.32
C TYR A 233 38.64 -1.20 0.32
N ILE A 234 38.15 -1.88 -0.71
CA ILE A 234 38.98 -2.49 -1.77
C ILE A 234 39.76 -1.40 -2.52
N PHE A 235 39.10 -0.34 -2.94
CA PHE A 235 39.78 0.80 -3.61
C PHE A 235 40.87 1.42 -2.73
N THR A 236 40.58 1.59 -1.44
CA THR A 236 41.56 2.12 -0.49
C THR A 236 42.77 1.20 -0.37
N ILE A 237 42.61 -0.12 -0.30
CA ILE A 237 43.72 -1.08 -0.26
C ILE A 237 44.58 -0.95 -1.53
N VAL A 238 43.93 -0.95 -2.69
CA VAL A 238 44.63 -0.81 -3.98
C VAL A 238 45.42 0.49 -3.99
N THR A 239 44.81 1.61 -3.65
CA THR A 239 45.49 2.94 -3.64
C THR A 239 46.65 2.97 -2.67
N VAL A 240 46.49 2.44 -1.44
CA VAL A 240 47.58 2.44 -0.42
C VAL A 240 48.78 1.61 -0.87
N ILE A 241 48.55 0.52 -1.64
CA ILE A 241 49.64 -0.30 -2.18
C ILE A 241 50.31 0.40 -3.38
N PHE A 242 49.55 0.96 -4.30
CA PHE A 242 50.09 1.53 -5.53
C PHE A 242 50.71 2.92 -5.37
N LEU A 243 50.27 3.74 -4.41
CA LEU A 243 50.75 5.09 -4.21
C LEU A 243 52.27 5.16 -3.94
N PRO A 244 52.85 4.40 -3.00
CA PRO A 244 54.31 4.41 -2.80
C PRO A 244 55.07 3.80 -3.98
N LEU A 245 54.52 2.80 -4.66
CA LEU A 245 55.11 2.24 -5.88
C LEU A 245 55.18 3.29 -6.99
N THR A 246 54.10 4.03 -7.23
CA THR A 246 54.04 5.09 -8.23
C THR A 246 55.06 6.19 -7.92
N LEU A 247 55.22 6.52 -6.62
CA LEU A 247 56.23 7.49 -6.19
C LEU A 247 57.64 7.00 -6.49
N ILE A 248 57.99 5.74 -6.16
CA ILE A 248 59.29 5.13 -6.42
C ILE A 248 59.58 5.11 -7.94
N VAL A 249 58.63 4.56 -8.72
CA VAL A 249 58.78 4.48 -10.18
C VAL A 249 58.87 5.88 -10.84
N GLY A 250 58.04 6.82 -10.36
CA GLY A 250 58.06 8.21 -10.83
C GLY A 250 59.40 8.91 -10.52
N TRP A 251 59.94 8.68 -9.31
CA TRP A 251 61.21 9.27 -8.91
C TRP A 251 62.39 8.72 -9.73
N TYR A 252 62.52 7.42 -9.85
CA TYR A 252 63.59 6.78 -10.62
C TYR A 252 63.32 6.79 -12.14
N GLY A 253 62.12 7.14 -12.60
CA GLY A 253 61.79 7.37 -14.01
C GLY A 253 62.11 8.78 -14.51
N MET A 254 62.64 9.68 -13.66
CA MET A 254 63.00 11.04 -14.06
C MET A 254 64.34 11.05 -14.84
N ASN A 255 64.39 11.79 -15.93
CA ASN A 255 65.59 11.90 -16.79
C ASN A 255 66.63 12.98 -16.28
N PHE A 256 66.91 12.95 -14.97
CA PHE A 256 67.96 13.86 -14.44
C PHE A 256 69.32 13.23 -14.62
N THR A 257 70.24 13.99 -15.18
CA THR A 257 71.63 13.58 -15.43
C THR A 257 72.51 13.47 -14.16
N GLY A 258 72.02 14.00 -13.03
CA GLY A 258 72.75 14.04 -11.76
C GLY A 258 72.29 12.98 -10.72
N MET A 259 71.71 11.88 -11.14
CA MET A 259 71.30 10.80 -10.22
C MET A 259 72.37 9.74 -10.09
N PRO A 260 73.17 9.72 -8.99
CA PRO A 260 74.27 8.76 -8.81
C PRO A 260 73.80 7.33 -8.75
N GLU A 261 72.54 7.04 -8.27
CA GLU A 261 71.96 5.75 -8.14
C GLU A 261 71.76 5.04 -9.50
N LEU A 262 71.53 5.78 -10.59
CA LEU A 262 71.33 5.23 -11.93
C LEU A 262 72.65 4.67 -12.53
N HIS A 263 73.79 5.13 -12.07
CA HIS A 263 75.15 4.68 -12.51
C HIS A 263 75.64 3.49 -11.65
N TRP A 264 74.96 3.14 -10.59
CA TRP A 264 75.33 2.07 -9.68
C TRP A 264 74.92 0.70 -10.26
N ARG A 265 75.90 -0.25 -10.30
CA ARG A 265 75.70 -1.59 -10.87
C ARG A 265 74.50 -2.36 -10.25
N TYR A 266 74.19 -2.09 -8.97
CA TYR A 266 73.08 -2.70 -8.23
C TYR A 266 71.86 -1.79 -8.06
N GLY A 267 71.84 -0.63 -8.76
CA GLY A 267 70.69 0.33 -8.64
C GLY A 267 69.35 -0.27 -9.03
N TYR A 268 69.26 -1.02 -10.14
CA TYR A 268 68.02 -1.66 -10.57
C TYR A 268 67.52 -2.74 -9.59
N PRO A 269 68.35 -3.72 -9.14
CA PRO A 269 67.96 -4.67 -8.07
C PRO A 269 67.55 -3.95 -6.77
N PHE A 270 68.21 -2.86 -6.40
CA PHE A 270 67.85 -2.08 -5.21
C PHE A 270 66.43 -1.50 -5.29
N VAL A 271 66.04 -0.88 -6.42
CA VAL A 271 64.68 -0.35 -6.63
C VAL A 271 63.61 -1.43 -6.56
N ILE A 272 63.91 -2.61 -7.09
CA ILE A 272 62.98 -3.76 -7.00
C ILE A 272 62.80 -4.17 -5.53
N ILE A 273 63.88 -4.31 -4.77
CA ILE A 273 63.81 -4.67 -3.35
C ILE A 273 63.07 -3.62 -2.55
N LEU A 274 63.35 -2.33 -2.79
CA LEU A 274 62.65 -1.22 -2.14
C LEU A 274 61.16 -1.26 -2.40
N SER A 275 60.75 -1.55 -3.64
CA SER A 275 59.35 -1.69 -4.04
C SER A 275 58.67 -2.87 -3.34
N LEU A 276 59.32 -4.04 -3.25
CA LEU A 276 58.82 -5.21 -2.55
C LEU A 276 58.68 -4.99 -1.05
N VAL A 277 59.67 -4.34 -0.42
CA VAL A 277 59.61 -3.97 1.00
C VAL A 277 58.48 -2.98 1.26
N SER A 278 58.28 -2.01 0.39
CA SER A 278 57.16 -1.05 0.49
C SER A 278 55.81 -1.76 0.43
N ILE A 279 55.63 -2.69 -0.52
CA ILE A 279 54.41 -3.53 -0.58
C ILE A 279 54.22 -4.33 0.72
N GLY A 280 55.28 -4.97 1.20
CA GLY A 280 55.25 -5.75 2.43
C GLY A 280 54.82 -4.93 3.64
N ILE A 281 55.33 -3.72 3.81
CA ILE A 281 54.93 -2.81 4.88
C ILE A 281 53.45 -2.42 4.75
N CYS A 282 53.00 -2.07 3.55
CA CYS A 282 51.60 -1.72 3.31
C CYS A 282 50.65 -2.88 3.63
N VAL A 283 50.93 -4.09 3.14
CA VAL A 283 50.14 -5.30 3.40
C VAL A 283 50.14 -5.63 4.89
N TRP A 284 51.31 -5.59 5.55
CA TRP A 284 51.40 -5.82 7.00
C TRP A 284 50.58 -4.81 7.81
N SER A 285 50.62 -3.53 7.45
CA SER A 285 49.85 -2.48 8.09
C SER A 285 48.34 -2.71 7.97
N ILE A 286 47.88 -3.09 6.77
CA ILE A 286 46.47 -3.43 6.52
C ILE A 286 46.03 -4.63 7.35
N TYR A 287 46.84 -5.70 7.36
CA TYR A 287 46.58 -6.92 8.10
C TYR A 287 46.51 -6.69 9.60
N ARG A 288 47.45 -5.90 10.16
CA ARG A 288 47.47 -5.54 11.58
C ARG A 288 46.25 -4.73 12.02
N LYS A 289 45.73 -3.84 11.14
CA LYS A 289 44.50 -3.09 11.43
C LYS A 289 43.26 -4.00 11.42
N ARG A 290 43.27 -5.08 10.61
CA ARG A 290 42.14 -6.03 10.54
C ARG A 290 42.01 -6.92 11.78
N ILE A 291 43.12 -7.23 12.43
CA ILE A 291 43.15 -8.07 13.65
C ILE A 291 42.74 -7.27 14.90
N ARG A 292 42.85 -5.92 14.87
CA ARG A 292 42.49 -5.08 16.00
C ARG A 292 41.04 -4.62 16.05
N LYS A 293 40.24 -4.97 15.04
CA LYS A 293 38.78 -4.82 15.02
C LYS A 293 38.10 -6.16 15.19
#